data_ec10f12e63d953ce38f788c56a9cfbd2
#
_entry.id   ec10f12e63d953ce38f788c56a9cfbd2
#
_cell.length_a   1.000
_cell.length_b   1.000
_cell.length_c   1.000
_cell.angle_alpha   90.00
_cell.angle_beta   90.00
_cell.angle_gamma   90.00
#
_symmetry.space_group_name_H-M   'P 1'
#
loop_
_entity.id
_entity.type
_entity.pdbx_description
1 polymer ?
#
loop_
_entity_poly.entity_id
_entity_poly.type
_entity_poly.pdbx_seq_one_letter_code
_entity_poly.pdbx_strand_id
1 'polypeptide(L)'
;MRLIVGDTYDYRKELRAMGAEWTKKYKGWNVPRTEEIDKFIEEHPEFDVLILDTIEKLRERAQEVADAKADKLLERARKRREKAEELQKPLNDMRVDIAFFTQPNINSSAGRSFTRQRERMYDKYHKSFELENEAQELEERAESLRCVAIRGDAERARNEKREKLMEQLEVGMKVESFYHHGSTYTIVKKNKKTVRIQNDENPNRVFSIDPLSFKRWWKDEETD
;
A
#
# COMPACT_ATOMS: atom_id res chain seq x y z
N MET A 1 16.06 16.65 2.27
CA MET A 1 15.70 16.22 3.64
C MET A 1 16.96 15.68 4.30
N ARG A 2 17.23 16.03 5.54
CA ARG A 2 18.35 15.48 6.35
C ARG A 2 17.73 14.69 7.50
N LEU A 3 18.07 13.43 7.64
CA LEU A 3 17.50 12.54 8.66
C LEU A 3 18.59 12.05 9.59
N ILE A 4 18.32 12.06 10.89
CA ILE A 4 19.07 11.32 11.89
C ILE A 4 18.34 10.01 12.13
N VAL A 5 19.03 8.88 11.98
CA VAL A 5 18.51 7.52 12.19
C VAL A 5 19.40 6.77 13.19
N GLY A 6 18.83 5.81 13.90
CA GLY A 6 19.49 5.06 14.96
C GLY A 6 18.59 4.92 16.18
N ASP A 7 19.18 4.51 17.31
CA ASP A 7 18.46 4.43 18.59
C ASP A 7 18.42 5.79 19.28
N THR A 8 17.56 6.66 18.79
CA THR A 8 17.42 8.06 19.22
C THR A 8 16.34 8.25 20.28
N TYR A 9 15.84 7.16 20.89
CA TYR A 9 14.70 7.26 21.81
C TYR A 9 14.95 8.17 23.01
N ASP A 10 16.12 8.09 23.59
CA ASP A 10 16.47 8.86 24.79
C ASP A 10 16.65 10.35 24.48
N TYR A 11 17.07 10.69 23.27
CA TYR A 11 17.31 12.06 22.80
C TYR A 11 16.07 12.73 22.17
N ARG A 12 14.91 12.08 22.21
CA ARG A 12 13.68 12.58 21.54
C ARG A 12 13.21 13.96 22.02
N LYS A 13 13.46 14.32 23.27
CA LYS A 13 13.09 15.63 23.83
C LYS A 13 14.02 16.72 23.33
N GLU A 14 15.28 16.43 23.29
CA GLU A 14 16.34 17.31 22.84
C GLU A 14 16.23 17.59 21.34
N LEU A 15 16.09 16.55 20.52
CA LEU A 15 15.87 16.67 19.10
C LEU A 15 14.63 17.53 18.77
N ARG A 16 13.53 17.35 19.52
CA ARG A 16 12.34 18.21 19.36
C ARG A 16 12.59 19.66 19.74
N ALA A 17 13.34 19.91 20.78
CA ALA A 17 13.69 21.27 21.20
C ALA A 17 14.52 22.00 20.14
N MET A 18 15.38 21.29 19.44
CA MET A 18 16.16 21.79 18.29
C MET A 18 15.35 21.86 16.97
N GLY A 19 14.03 21.62 17.02
CA GLY A 19 13.13 21.72 15.85
C GLY A 19 13.11 20.48 14.94
N ALA A 20 13.59 19.34 15.42
CA ALA A 20 13.50 18.09 14.66
C ALA A 20 12.11 17.47 14.72
N GLU A 21 11.67 16.88 13.61
CA GLU A 21 10.37 16.21 13.47
C GLU A 21 10.54 14.72 13.18
N TRP A 22 9.87 13.86 13.96
CA TRP A 22 9.90 12.43 13.75
C TRP A 22 9.06 12.02 12.54
N THR A 23 9.68 11.37 11.58
CA THR A 23 9.02 10.90 10.36
C THR A 23 8.89 9.38 10.37
N LYS A 24 7.67 8.88 10.64
CA LYS A 24 7.36 7.43 10.69
C LYS A 24 7.66 6.71 9.37
N LYS A 25 7.52 7.41 8.25
CA LYS A 25 7.72 6.88 6.90
C LYS A 25 9.17 6.51 6.65
N TYR A 26 10.10 7.35 7.07
CA TYR A 26 11.53 7.17 6.87
C TYR A 26 12.24 6.62 8.11
N LYS A 27 11.50 6.43 9.20
CA LYS A 27 12.00 5.95 10.50
C LYS A 27 13.23 6.73 10.96
N GLY A 28 13.10 8.05 11.01
CA GLY A 28 14.17 8.96 11.39
C GLY A 28 13.63 10.35 11.74
N TRP A 29 14.50 11.17 12.35
CA TRP A 29 14.22 12.56 12.67
C TRP A 29 14.61 13.44 11.49
N ASN A 30 13.64 14.15 10.92
CA ASN A 30 13.91 15.21 9.95
C ASN A 30 14.44 16.43 10.71
N VAL A 31 15.68 16.81 10.45
CA VAL A 31 16.37 17.86 11.19
C VAL A 31 16.62 19.08 10.31
N PRO A 32 16.47 20.30 10.88
CA PRO A 32 16.86 21.52 10.20
C PRO A 32 18.40 21.58 10.06
N ARG A 33 18.88 22.50 9.22
CA ARG A 33 20.31 22.79 9.07
C ARG A 33 20.69 23.95 10.00
N THR A 34 20.93 23.65 11.26
CA THR A 34 21.33 24.60 12.29
C THR A 34 22.65 24.17 12.93
N GLU A 35 23.43 25.13 13.47
CA GLU A 35 24.67 24.82 14.16
C GLU A 35 24.45 23.91 15.38
N GLU A 36 23.30 24.03 16.05
CA GLU A 36 22.96 23.20 17.21
C GLU A 36 22.82 21.73 16.81
N ILE A 37 22.17 21.45 15.67
CA ILE A 37 22.03 20.09 15.13
C ILE A 37 23.39 19.56 14.65
N ASP A 38 24.23 20.41 14.06
CA ASP A 38 25.54 19.97 13.58
C ASP A 38 26.45 19.60 14.78
N LYS A 39 26.43 20.35 15.87
CA LYS A 39 27.11 20.00 17.13
C LYS A 39 26.56 18.71 17.75
N PHE A 40 25.24 18.56 17.78
CA PHE A 40 24.60 17.33 18.27
C PHE A 40 25.07 16.10 17.48
N ILE A 41 25.18 16.19 16.16
CA ILE A 41 25.66 15.10 15.31
C ILE A 41 27.14 14.79 15.57
N GLU A 42 27.98 15.80 15.79
CA GLU A 42 29.40 15.63 16.15
C GLU A 42 29.58 14.98 17.52
N GLU A 43 28.73 15.30 18.48
CA GLU A 43 28.73 14.72 19.83
C GLU A 43 28.19 13.28 19.86
N HIS A 44 27.38 12.88 18.85
CA HIS A 44 26.72 11.58 18.77
C HIS A 44 27.05 10.83 17.47
N PRO A 45 28.31 10.37 17.29
CA PRO A 45 28.75 9.65 16.09
C PRO A 45 28.10 8.29 15.91
N GLU A 46 27.38 7.78 16.92
CA GLU A 46 26.60 6.55 16.88
C GLU A 46 25.34 6.65 15.99
N PHE A 47 24.92 7.86 15.63
CA PHE A 47 23.77 8.08 14.77
C PHE A 47 24.17 8.22 13.31
N ASP A 48 23.43 7.54 12.43
CA ASP A 48 23.57 7.71 11.01
C ASP A 48 22.85 8.97 10.51
N VAL A 49 23.53 9.75 9.70
CA VAL A 49 22.95 10.94 9.06
C VAL A 49 22.72 10.67 7.57
N LEU A 50 21.44 10.58 7.19
CA LEU A 50 21.05 10.35 5.80
C LEU A 50 20.65 11.67 5.13
N ILE A 51 21.25 11.94 3.97
CA ILE A 51 20.90 13.09 3.11
C ILE A 51 20.01 12.59 1.97
N LEU A 52 18.72 12.84 2.09
CA LEU A 52 17.71 12.47 1.09
C LEU A 52 17.38 13.71 0.23
N ASP A 53 18.23 14.00 -0.71
CA ASP A 53 18.16 15.16 -1.60
C ASP A 53 17.41 14.91 -2.89
N THR A 54 17.29 13.64 -3.31
CA THR A 54 16.57 13.24 -4.51
C THR A 54 15.31 12.43 -4.19
N ILE A 55 14.42 12.34 -5.18
CA ILE A 55 13.18 11.57 -5.05
C ILE A 55 13.49 10.07 -4.97
N GLU A 56 14.50 9.62 -5.69
CA GLU A 56 14.98 8.24 -5.70
C GLU A 56 15.45 7.82 -4.29
N LYS A 57 16.33 8.59 -3.66
CA LYS A 57 16.80 8.31 -2.28
C LYS A 57 15.65 8.33 -1.25
N LEU A 58 14.67 9.23 -1.42
CA LEU A 58 13.46 9.23 -0.59
C LEU A 58 12.64 7.95 -0.78
N ARG A 59 12.53 7.45 -2.02
CA ARG A 59 11.81 6.23 -2.34
C ARG A 59 12.55 5.00 -1.81
N GLU A 60 13.84 4.90 -2.05
CA GLU A 60 14.70 3.82 -1.55
C GLU A 60 14.58 3.71 -0.03
N ARG A 61 14.76 4.81 0.68
CA ARG A 61 14.65 4.79 2.15
C ARG A 61 13.24 4.42 2.63
N ALA A 62 12.20 4.92 1.98
CA ALA A 62 10.82 4.57 2.32
C ALA A 62 10.55 3.08 2.05
N GLN A 63 11.12 2.53 0.97
CA GLN A 63 11.02 1.12 0.61
C GLN A 63 11.73 0.24 1.65
N GLU A 64 12.98 0.53 2.01
CA GLU A 64 13.71 -0.19 3.06
C GLU A 64 12.91 -0.28 4.37
N VAL A 65 12.33 0.85 4.80
CA VAL A 65 11.51 0.88 6.03
C VAL A 65 10.23 0.06 5.87
N ALA A 66 9.63 0.08 4.70
CA ALA A 66 8.42 -0.68 4.39
C ALA A 66 8.71 -2.18 4.35
N ASP A 67 9.80 -2.59 3.69
CA ASP A 67 10.24 -3.98 3.60
C ASP A 67 10.59 -4.55 4.97
N ALA A 68 11.33 -3.83 5.79
CA ALA A 68 11.64 -4.24 7.16
C ALA A 68 10.38 -4.39 8.05
N LYS A 69 9.31 -3.63 7.77
CA LYS A 69 8.02 -3.80 8.46
C LYS A 69 7.25 -4.99 7.91
N ALA A 70 7.24 -5.17 6.59
CA ALA A 70 6.59 -6.29 5.92
C ALA A 70 7.20 -7.63 6.39
N ASP A 71 8.52 -7.72 6.44
CA ASP A 71 9.23 -8.93 6.91
C ASP A 71 8.86 -9.29 8.35
N LYS A 72 8.70 -8.30 9.24
CA LYS A 72 8.22 -8.55 10.61
C LYS A 72 6.77 -9.07 10.64
N LEU A 73 5.92 -8.64 9.73
CA LEU A 73 4.55 -9.16 9.62
C LEU A 73 4.54 -10.58 9.06
N LEU A 74 5.35 -10.88 8.04
CA LEU A 74 5.52 -12.21 7.49
C LEU A 74 6.05 -13.21 8.52
N GLU A 75 7.03 -12.80 9.34
CA GLU A 75 7.52 -13.64 10.43
C GLU A 75 6.43 -13.93 11.47
N ARG A 76 5.56 -12.97 11.77
CA ARG A 76 4.41 -13.19 12.65
C ARG A 76 3.37 -14.12 12.00
N ALA A 77 3.12 -13.97 10.71
CA ALA A 77 2.23 -14.83 9.95
C ALA A 77 2.73 -16.28 9.96
N ARG A 78 4.02 -16.49 9.71
CA ARG A 78 4.67 -17.80 9.79
C ARG A 78 4.45 -18.48 11.14
N LYS A 79 4.72 -17.75 12.24
CA LYS A 79 4.51 -18.29 13.61
C LYS A 79 3.04 -18.65 13.88
N ARG A 80 2.09 -17.93 13.30
CA ARG A 80 0.66 -18.26 13.44
C ARG A 80 0.29 -19.53 12.67
N ARG A 81 0.83 -19.72 11.46
CA ARG A 81 0.64 -20.94 10.67
C ARG A 81 1.24 -22.15 11.36
N GLU A 82 2.47 -22.06 11.85
CA GLU A 82 3.11 -23.13 12.63
C GLU A 82 2.23 -23.54 13.83
N LYS A 83 1.71 -22.55 14.56
CA LYS A 83 0.81 -22.82 15.68
C LYS A 83 -0.54 -23.40 15.25
N ALA A 84 -1.07 -22.99 14.10
CA ALA A 84 -2.28 -23.57 13.54
C ALA A 84 -2.08 -25.06 13.20
N GLU A 85 -0.98 -25.40 12.55
CA GLU A 85 -0.61 -26.79 12.24
C GLU A 85 -0.47 -27.65 13.51
N GLU A 86 0.19 -27.12 14.55
CA GLU A 86 0.29 -27.81 15.85
C GLU A 86 -1.09 -28.09 16.46
N LEU A 87 -2.04 -27.15 16.33
CA LEU A 87 -3.40 -27.31 16.85
C LEU A 87 -4.25 -28.28 16.01
N GLN A 88 -3.99 -28.38 14.71
CA GLN A 88 -4.67 -29.32 13.81
C GLN A 88 -4.17 -30.76 13.96
N LYS A 89 -2.89 -30.93 14.26
CA LYS A 89 -2.23 -32.23 14.29
C LYS A 89 -3.00 -33.29 15.10
N PRO A 90 -3.43 -33.04 16.36
CA PRO A 90 -4.12 -34.09 17.17
C PRO A 90 -5.38 -34.63 16.51
N LEU A 91 -6.17 -33.77 15.82
CA LEU A 91 -7.37 -34.22 15.11
C LEU A 91 -7.03 -34.90 13.79
N ASN A 92 -6.02 -34.40 13.08
CA ASN A 92 -5.55 -35.00 11.83
C ASN A 92 -4.96 -36.40 12.06
N ASP A 93 -4.24 -36.63 13.16
CA ASP A 93 -3.70 -37.92 13.53
C ASP A 93 -4.81 -38.95 13.81
N MET A 94 -6.00 -38.50 14.24
CA MET A 94 -7.17 -39.35 14.49
C MET A 94 -8.02 -39.65 13.23
N ARG A 95 -7.69 -39.09 12.05
CA ARG A 95 -8.51 -39.29 10.85
C ARG A 95 -8.67 -40.74 10.40
N VAL A 96 -7.70 -41.58 10.70
CA VAL A 96 -7.74 -43.02 10.39
C VAL A 96 -8.45 -43.86 11.48
N ASP A 97 -8.75 -43.27 12.61
CA ASP A 97 -9.43 -43.95 13.73
C ASP A 97 -10.95 -43.79 13.59
N ILE A 98 -11.59 -44.76 12.98
CA ILE A 98 -13.05 -44.78 12.82
C ILE A 98 -13.76 -44.74 14.18
N ALA A 99 -13.20 -45.35 15.22
CA ALA A 99 -13.79 -45.36 16.55
C ALA A 99 -13.81 -43.97 17.19
N PHE A 100 -12.86 -43.08 16.83
CA PHE A 100 -12.86 -41.71 17.28
C PHE A 100 -14.06 -40.90 16.75
N PHE A 101 -14.51 -41.17 15.53
CA PHE A 101 -15.63 -40.49 14.90
C PHE A 101 -16.97 -41.18 15.12
N THR A 102 -16.98 -42.46 15.46
CA THR A 102 -18.20 -43.18 15.80
C THR A 102 -18.58 -42.92 17.26
N GLN A 103 -19.83 -43.17 17.59
CA GLN A 103 -20.43 -42.74 18.85
C GLN A 103 -19.91 -43.51 20.04
N PRO A 104 -19.23 -42.88 21.00
CA PRO A 104 -18.93 -43.50 22.27
C PRO A 104 -20.19 -43.59 23.15
N ASN A 105 -20.22 -44.55 24.05
CA ASN A 105 -21.28 -44.66 25.06
C ASN A 105 -21.18 -43.52 26.08
N ILE A 106 -21.95 -42.46 25.87
CA ILE A 106 -21.95 -41.26 26.73
C ILE A 106 -22.47 -41.50 28.15
N ASN A 107 -23.16 -42.60 28.36
CA ASN A 107 -23.72 -42.97 29.69
C ASN A 107 -22.66 -43.54 30.61
N SER A 108 -21.53 -44.00 30.11
CA SER A 108 -20.40 -44.44 30.91
C SER A 108 -19.45 -43.28 31.29
N SER A 109 -18.68 -43.42 32.36
CA SER A 109 -17.68 -42.43 32.75
C SER A 109 -16.57 -42.33 31.70
N ALA A 110 -16.14 -43.45 31.11
CA ALA A 110 -15.16 -43.51 30.03
C ALA A 110 -15.68 -42.81 28.76
N GLY A 111 -16.93 -43.04 28.38
CA GLY A 111 -17.57 -42.39 27.24
C GLY A 111 -17.66 -40.86 27.40
N ARG A 112 -17.99 -40.38 28.60
CA ARG A 112 -17.98 -38.93 28.91
C ARG A 112 -16.58 -38.33 28.85
N SER A 113 -15.55 -39.06 29.32
CA SER A 113 -14.16 -38.61 29.22
C SER A 113 -13.71 -38.50 27.75
N PHE A 114 -14.02 -39.51 26.95
CA PHE A 114 -13.72 -39.53 25.52
C PHE A 114 -14.41 -38.39 24.76
N THR A 115 -15.70 -38.15 25.06
CA THR A 115 -16.44 -37.03 24.43
C THR A 115 -15.78 -35.69 24.71
N ARG A 116 -15.40 -35.43 25.99
CA ARG A 116 -14.68 -34.18 26.35
C ARG A 116 -13.32 -34.06 25.66
N GLN A 117 -12.59 -35.17 25.48
CA GLN A 117 -11.34 -35.17 24.76
C GLN A 117 -11.55 -34.79 23.28
N ARG A 118 -12.54 -35.37 22.64
CA ARG A 118 -12.92 -35.08 21.27
C ARG A 118 -13.33 -33.62 21.10
N GLU A 119 -14.18 -33.08 21.96
CA GLU A 119 -14.59 -31.69 21.96
C GLU A 119 -13.37 -30.76 22.05
N ARG A 120 -12.43 -31.02 22.96
CA ARG A 120 -11.19 -30.25 23.06
C ARG A 120 -10.33 -30.29 21.78
N MET A 121 -10.33 -31.41 21.05
CA MET A 121 -9.62 -31.51 19.78
C MET A 121 -10.33 -30.70 18.71
N TYR A 122 -11.66 -30.71 18.64
CA TYR A 122 -12.42 -29.86 17.73
C TYR A 122 -12.25 -28.39 18.04
N ASP A 123 -12.27 -27.98 19.31
CA ASP A 123 -12.04 -26.60 19.71
C ASP A 123 -10.66 -26.11 19.24
N LYS A 124 -9.62 -26.95 19.42
CA LYS A 124 -8.27 -26.64 18.90
C LYS A 124 -8.25 -26.53 17.38
N TYR A 125 -8.94 -27.43 16.70
CA TYR A 125 -9.04 -27.43 15.25
C TYR A 125 -9.76 -26.18 14.74
N HIS A 126 -10.86 -25.78 15.35
CA HIS A 126 -11.53 -24.52 15.02
C HIS A 126 -10.64 -23.31 15.26
N LYS A 127 -9.93 -23.28 16.39
CA LYS A 127 -8.98 -22.20 16.69
C LYS A 127 -7.83 -22.11 15.67
N SER A 128 -7.46 -23.22 15.04
CA SER A 128 -6.43 -23.20 14.00
C SER A 128 -6.84 -22.38 12.78
N PHE A 129 -8.12 -22.44 12.37
CA PHE A 129 -8.62 -21.61 11.26
C PHE A 129 -8.58 -20.12 11.57
N GLU A 130 -8.86 -19.73 12.83
CA GLU A 130 -8.72 -18.33 13.24
C GLU A 130 -7.26 -17.87 13.07
N LEU A 131 -6.30 -18.71 13.47
CA LEU A 131 -4.88 -18.41 13.30
C LEU A 131 -4.44 -18.38 11.84
N GLU A 132 -4.98 -19.22 10.96
CA GLU A 132 -4.73 -19.20 9.53
C GLU A 132 -5.26 -17.91 8.89
N ASN A 133 -6.49 -17.51 9.23
CA ASN A 133 -7.07 -16.25 8.77
C ASN A 133 -6.23 -15.03 9.23
N GLU A 134 -5.84 -15.02 10.52
CA GLU A 134 -4.96 -13.97 11.04
C GLU A 134 -3.58 -13.95 10.32
N ALA A 135 -3.05 -15.11 9.95
CA ALA A 135 -1.81 -15.19 9.18
C ALA A 135 -1.98 -14.60 7.77
N GLN A 136 -3.08 -14.94 7.11
CA GLN A 136 -3.41 -14.39 5.78
C GLN A 136 -3.58 -12.86 5.84
N GLU A 137 -4.30 -12.32 6.82
CA GLU A 137 -4.44 -10.88 7.00
C GLU A 137 -3.09 -10.17 7.19
N LEU A 138 -2.16 -10.80 7.93
CA LEU A 138 -0.81 -10.27 8.11
C LEU A 138 0.00 -10.28 6.82
N GLU A 139 -0.16 -11.29 5.97
CA GLU A 139 0.49 -11.39 4.66
C GLU A 139 -0.04 -10.32 3.69
N GLU A 140 -1.35 -10.18 3.57
CA GLU A 140 -1.99 -9.14 2.75
C GLU A 140 -1.56 -7.74 3.19
N ARG A 141 -1.46 -7.53 4.50
CA ARG A 141 -0.95 -6.27 5.05
C ARG A 141 0.53 -6.05 4.74
N ALA A 142 1.35 -7.10 4.74
CA ALA A 142 2.75 -7.02 4.38
C ALA A 142 2.92 -6.65 2.91
N GLU A 143 2.16 -7.25 2.01
CA GLU A 143 2.15 -6.91 0.58
C GLU A 143 1.74 -5.45 0.35
N SER A 144 0.66 -5.01 1.02
CA SER A 144 0.20 -3.63 0.95
C SER A 144 1.29 -2.63 1.41
N LEU A 145 2.07 -2.96 2.44
CA LEU A 145 3.16 -2.12 2.92
C LEU A 145 4.30 -1.96 1.90
N ARG A 146 4.56 -2.97 1.07
CA ARG A 146 5.60 -2.92 0.03
C ARG A 146 5.27 -1.96 -1.11
N CYS A 147 3.99 -1.61 -1.27
CA CYS A 147 3.56 -0.61 -2.24
C CYS A 147 3.80 0.81 -1.71
N VAL A 148 5.05 1.28 -1.78
CA VAL A 148 5.42 2.59 -1.25
C VAL A 148 5.07 3.72 -2.23
N ALA A 149 4.17 4.61 -1.82
CA ALA A 149 3.90 5.87 -2.51
C ALA A 149 4.54 7.04 -1.76
N ILE A 150 5.26 7.93 -2.44
CA ILE A 150 5.81 9.16 -1.86
C ILE A 150 4.99 10.38 -2.31
N ARG A 151 5.14 11.48 -1.56
CA ARG A 151 4.43 12.73 -1.88
C ARG A 151 4.73 13.17 -3.30
N GLY A 152 3.66 13.43 -4.07
CA GLY A 152 3.75 13.84 -5.48
C GLY A 152 3.77 12.71 -6.50
N ASP A 153 3.83 11.42 -6.10
CA ASP A 153 3.78 10.29 -7.05
C ASP A 153 2.50 10.29 -7.88
N ALA A 154 1.36 10.49 -7.23
CA ALA A 154 0.08 10.54 -7.93
C ALA A 154 0.01 11.69 -8.94
N GLU A 155 0.60 12.84 -8.60
CA GLU A 155 0.65 13.98 -9.50
C GLU A 155 1.60 13.73 -10.68
N ARG A 156 2.79 13.14 -10.42
CA ARG A 156 3.73 12.73 -11.47
C ARG A 156 3.11 11.72 -12.42
N ALA A 157 2.51 10.68 -11.91
CA ALA A 157 1.82 9.66 -12.70
C ALA A 157 0.67 10.26 -13.53
N ARG A 158 -0.07 11.21 -12.95
CA ARG A 158 -1.13 11.93 -13.67
C ARG A 158 -0.57 12.83 -14.77
N ASN A 159 0.53 13.52 -14.51
CA ASN A 159 1.19 14.36 -15.52
C ASN A 159 1.76 13.52 -16.66
N GLU A 160 2.43 12.42 -16.35
CA GLU A 160 2.96 11.48 -17.35
C GLU A 160 1.85 10.90 -18.24
N LYS A 161 0.73 10.49 -17.65
CA LYS A 161 -0.44 10.03 -18.42
C LYS A 161 -0.99 11.15 -19.31
N ARG A 162 -1.02 12.39 -18.80
CA ARG A 162 -1.47 13.55 -19.57
C ARG A 162 -0.53 13.84 -20.75
N GLU A 163 0.77 13.78 -20.54
CA GLU A 163 1.77 13.99 -21.59
C GLU A 163 1.65 12.95 -22.70
N LYS A 164 1.60 11.66 -22.35
CA LYS A 164 1.39 10.57 -23.31
C LYS A 164 0.09 10.75 -24.12
N LEU A 165 -0.99 11.19 -23.46
CA LEU A 165 -2.25 11.44 -24.16
C LEU A 165 -2.15 12.66 -25.05
N MET A 166 -1.51 13.72 -24.57
CA MET A 166 -1.29 14.95 -25.37
C MET A 166 -0.46 14.72 -26.64
N GLU A 167 0.45 13.74 -26.65
CA GLU A 167 1.22 13.34 -27.84
C GLU A 167 0.30 12.70 -28.90
N GLN A 168 -0.73 11.98 -28.49
CA GLN A 168 -1.66 11.30 -29.39
C GLN A 168 -2.76 12.21 -29.95
N LEU A 169 -3.02 13.34 -29.27
CA LEU A 169 -4.07 14.28 -29.69
C LEU A 169 -3.53 15.30 -30.71
N GLU A 170 -4.32 15.57 -31.73
CA GLU A 170 -4.04 16.60 -32.76
C GLU A 170 -5.21 17.60 -32.85
N VAL A 171 -4.92 18.79 -33.32
CA VAL A 171 -5.96 19.80 -33.65
C VAL A 171 -6.81 19.27 -34.80
N GLY A 172 -8.13 19.38 -34.67
CA GLY A 172 -9.10 18.82 -35.62
C GLY A 172 -9.65 17.45 -35.25
N MET A 173 -9.02 16.72 -34.30
CA MET A 173 -9.56 15.46 -33.81
C MET A 173 -10.88 15.67 -33.07
N LYS A 174 -11.75 14.69 -33.16
CA LYS A 174 -13.00 14.58 -32.39
C LYS A 174 -12.73 13.91 -31.06
N VAL A 175 -13.42 14.36 -30.01
CA VAL A 175 -13.31 13.82 -28.66
C VAL A 175 -14.69 13.71 -28.00
N GLU A 176 -14.84 12.70 -27.15
CA GLU A 176 -15.96 12.54 -26.24
C GLU A 176 -15.45 12.60 -24.80
N SER A 177 -16.09 13.37 -23.94
CA SER A 177 -15.71 13.54 -22.54
C SER A 177 -16.56 12.70 -21.59
N PHE A 178 -16.00 12.24 -20.48
CA PHE A 178 -16.76 11.60 -19.39
C PHE A 178 -17.79 12.51 -18.76
N TYR A 179 -17.57 13.83 -18.76
CA TYR A 179 -18.49 14.79 -18.09
C TYR A 179 -19.67 15.20 -18.94
N HIS A 180 -19.64 14.96 -20.25
CA HIS A 180 -20.66 15.41 -21.19
C HIS A 180 -21.06 14.23 -22.08
N HIS A 181 -21.93 13.36 -21.53
CA HIS A 181 -22.43 12.18 -22.24
C HIS A 181 -23.18 12.58 -23.52
N GLY A 182 -22.79 11.96 -24.62
CA GLY A 182 -23.47 12.08 -25.91
C GLY A 182 -23.07 13.30 -26.74
N SER A 183 -22.24 14.21 -26.23
CA SER A 183 -21.76 15.34 -27.01
C SER A 183 -20.37 15.09 -27.58
N THR A 184 -20.19 15.43 -28.85
CA THR A 184 -18.92 15.39 -29.56
C THR A 184 -18.32 16.79 -29.64
N TYR A 185 -17.01 16.83 -29.51
CA TYR A 185 -16.26 18.08 -29.53
C TYR A 185 -15.07 17.95 -30.46
N THR A 186 -14.70 19.05 -31.12
CA THR A 186 -13.52 19.15 -31.96
C THR A 186 -12.40 19.87 -31.21
N ILE A 187 -11.17 19.33 -31.26
CA ILE A 187 -9.99 19.97 -30.69
C ILE A 187 -9.61 21.19 -31.57
N VAL A 188 -9.69 22.36 -30.97
CA VAL A 188 -9.33 23.63 -31.69
C VAL A 188 -7.93 24.15 -31.31
N LYS A 189 -7.43 23.79 -30.11
CA LYS A 189 -6.08 24.19 -29.67
C LYS A 189 -5.55 23.29 -28.57
N LYS A 190 -4.25 23.01 -28.64
CA LYS A 190 -3.51 22.33 -27.55
C LYS A 190 -2.75 23.38 -26.74
N ASN A 191 -2.94 23.37 -25.42
CA ASN A 191 -2.14 24.12 -24.46
C ASN A 191 -1.18 23.16 -23.74
N LYS A 192 -0.30 23.65 -22.86
CA LYS A 192 0.68 22.82 -22.16
C LYS A 192 0.07 21.70 -21.31
N LYS A 193 -1.07 21.94 -20.65
CA LYS A 193 -1.73 20.98 -19.74
C LYS A 193 -3.20 20.73 -20.04
N THR A 194 -3.79 21.46 -20.95
CA THR A 194 -5.22 21.39 -21.31
C THR A 194 -5.40 21.43 -22.83
N VAL A 195 -6.54 20.97 -23.25
CA VAL A 195 -6.97 21.03 -24.64
C VAL A 195 -8.17 21.95 -24.71
N ARG A 196 -8.19 22.87 -25.68
CA ARG A 196 -9.33 23.71 -25.96
C ARG A 196 -10.19 22.99 -27.00
N ILE A 197 -11.46 22.74 -26.62
CA ILE A 197 -12.42 22.02 -27.44
C ILE A 197 -13.61 22.89 -27.75
N GLN A 198 -14.22 22.65 -28.90
CA GLN A 198 -15.40 23.30 -29.42
C GLN A 198 -16.51 22.26 -29.55
N ASN A 199 -17.73 22.61 -29.10
CA ASN A 199 -18.86 21.70 -29.27
C ASN A 199 -19.32 21.68 -30.73
N ASP A 200 -19.53 20.49 -31.29
CA ASP A 200 -19.89 20.33 -32.71
C ASP A 200 -21.31 20.78 -33.00
N GLU A 201 -22.22 20.65 -32.05
CA GLU A 201 -23.62 21.10 -32.17
C GLU A 201 -23.77 22.60 -31.90
N ASN A 202 -22.87 23.20 -31.11
CA ASN A 202 -22.89 24.61 -30.78
C ASN A 202 -21.48 25.22 -30.85
N PRO A 203 -21.06 25.70 -32.02
CA PRO A 203 -19.72 26.24 -32.24
C PRO A 203 -19.32 27.42 -31.35
N ASN A 204 -20.29 28.12 -30.76
CA ASN A 204 -20.02 29.21 -29.82
C ASN A 204 -19.56 28.72 -28.44
N ARG A 205 -19.74 27.42 -28.15
CA ARG A 205 -19.27 26.80 -26.91
C ARG A 205 -17.85 26.26 -27.07
N VAL A 206 -16.90 27.06 -26.60
CA VAL A 206 -15.46 26.71 -26.59
C VAL A 206 -14.97 26.79 -25.17
N PHE A 207 -14.34 25.72 -24.68
CA PHE A 207 -13.80 25.69 -23.31
C PHE A 207 -12.52 24.84 -23.24
N SER A 208 -11.75 25.02 -22.18
CA SER A 208 -10.54 24.25 -21.93
C SER A 208 -10.80 23.11 -20.95
N ILE A 209 -10.34 21.91 -21.28
CA ILE A 209 -10.55 20.70 -20.50
C ILE A 209 -9.23 19.95 -20.30
N ASP A 210 -9.09 19.21 -19.19
CA ASP A 210 -7.99 18.27 -18.98
C ASP A 210 -8.18 17.08 -19.93
N PRO A 211 -7.18 16.75 -20.79
CA PRO A 211 -7.31 15.62 -21.71
C PRO A 211 -7.57 14.27 -21.01
N LEU A 212 -7.18 14.12 -19.75
CA LEU A 212 -7.48 12.92 -18.96
C LEU A 212 -8.99 12.68 -18.72
N SER A 213 -9.84 13.67 -19.05
CA SER A 213 -11.30 13.53 -19.01
C SER A 213 -11.91 13.02 -20.33
N PHE A 214 -11.09 12.74 -21.34
CA PHE A 214 -11.57 12.16 -22.59
C PHE A 214 -11.84 10.66 -22.41
N LYS A 215 -13.01 10.25 -22.89
CA LYS A 215 -13.42 8.86 -22.91
C LYS A 215 -12.88 8.14 -24.15
N ARG A 216 -12.91 8.83 -25.29
CA ARG A 216 -12.38 8.40 -26.59
C ARG A 216 -12.06 9.60 -27.47
N TRP A 217 -11.20 9.38 -28.46
CA TRP A 217 -10.81 10.37 -29.46
C TRP A 217 -10.55 9.66 -30.78
N TRP A 218 -10.80 10.37 -31.91
CA TRP A 218 -10.61 9.85 -33.26
C TRP A 218 -10.38 10.98 -34.25
N LYS A 219 -9.80 10.67 -35.40
CA LYS A 219 -9.76 11.58 -36.55
C LYS A 219 -11.07 11.40 -37.33
N ASP A 220 -11.69 12.48 -37.80
CA ASP A 220 -12.70 12.37 -38.84
C ASP A 220 -12.04 11.71 -40.04
N GLU A 221 -12.54 10.59 -40.50
CA GLU A 221 -12.17 10.06 -41.81
C GLU A 221 -12.63 11.12 -42.84
N GLU A 222 -11.68 11.66 -43.61
CA GLU A 222 -12.03 12.50 -44.74
C GLU A 222 -12.97 11.66 -45.61
N THR A 223 -14.24 12.04 -45.63
CA THR A 223 -15.22 11.51 -46.57
C THR A 223 -14.83 12.09 -47.93
N ASP A 224 -14.05 11.31 -48.71
CA ASP A 224 -13.88 11.55 -50.16
C ASP A 224 -15.23 11.47 -50.88
#